data_116178df5c1cbd03e572ccfea05337d3
#
_entry.id   116178df5c1cbd03e572ccfea05337d3
#
_cell.length_a   1.000
_cell.length_b   1.000
_cell.length_c   1.000
_cell.angle_alpha   90.00
_cell.angle_beta   90.00
_cell.angle_gamma   90.00
#
_symmetry.space_group_name_H-M   'P 1'
#
loop_
_entity.id
_entity.type
_entity.pdbx_description
1 polymer ?
#
loop_
_entity_poly.entity_id
_entity_poly.type
_entity_poly.pdbx_seq_one_letter_code
_entity_poly.pdbx_strand_id
1 'polypeptide(L)'
;MTVDAARPEKRMPATTIFIGSSSAAKSQARAIIRQCSSPALRFLPWWDAFTAGRTLLEDLDHIRAKVDGALLVFSPESTTRIRNKKYNVPNLNVLFEFGYFYGQFGRKRVAMLKYGEFYLPTDLGGYIHISGSRSFRRGAAVPLGKRTARELERWVSQL
;
A
#
# COMPACT_ATOMS: atom_id res chain seq x y z
N MET A 1 21.94 16.07 -46.50
CA MET A 1 20.95 16.19 -45.39
C MET A 1 20.84 14.85 -44.70
N THR A 2 21.58 14.65 -43.63
CA THR A 2 21.56 13.44 -42.82
C THR A 2 20.52 13.63 -41.74
N VAL A 3 19.46 12.83 -41.81
CA VAL A 3 18.40 12.77 -40.76
C VAL A 3 19.03 12.05 -39.58
N ASP A 4 19.24 12.81 -38.52
CA ASP A 4 19.72 12.29 -37.23
C ASP A 4 18.63 11.36 -36.66
N ALA A 5 18.90 10.06 -36.70
CA ALA A 5 18.01 9.04 -36.12
C ALA A 5 18.05 9.20 -34.61
N ALA A 6 17.00 9.80 -34.04
CA ALA A 6 16.82 9.89 -32.59
C ALA A 6 17.02 8.52 -31.94
N ARG A 7 18.04 8.41 -31.09
CA ARG A 7 18.26 7.21 -30.26
C ARG A 7 16.99 6.94 -29.46
N PRO A 8 16.48 5.69 -29.46
CA PRO A 8 15.33 5.38 -28.61
C PRO A 8 15.70 5.66 -27.15
N GLU A 9 14.98 6.57 -26.52
CA GLU A 9 15.09 6.82 -25.08
C GLU A 9 14.94 5.49 -24.36
N LYS A 10 15.94 5.12 -23.59
CA LYS A 10 15.96 3.90 -22.78
C LYS A 10 14.89 4.05 -21.70
N ARG A 11 13.69 3.56 -21.99
CA ARG A 11 12.54 3.61 -21.08
C ARG A 11 12.94 2.91 -19.79
N MET A 12 13.07 3.65 -18.69
CA MET A 12 13.33 3.08 -17.37
C MET A 12 12.23 2.06 -17.05
N PRO A 13 12.56 0.91 -16.46
CA PRO A 13 11.55 -0.05 -16.06
C PRO A 13 10.57 0.61 -15.08
N ALA A 14 9.28 0.33 -15.23
CA ALA A 14 8.25 0.88 -14.36
C ALA A 14 8.43 0.33 -12.94
N THR A 15 8.39 1.20 -11.93
CA THR A 15 8.33 0.80 -10.53
C THR A 15 7.02 0.06 -10.28
N THR A 16 7.08 -1.11 -9.67
CA THR A 16 5.91 -1.93 -9.35
C THR A 16 5.73 -2.01 -7.84
N ILE A 17 4.55 -1.66 -7.35
CA ILE A 17 4.21 -1.63 -5.92
C ILE A 17 3.08 -2.61 -5.65
N PHE A 18 3.30 -3.52 -4.68
CA PHE A 18 2.20 -4.29 -4.12
C PHE A 18 1.28 -3.36 -3.34
N ILE A 19 -0.04 -3.46 -3.56
CA ILE A 19 -1.03 -2.76 -2.74
C ILE A 19 -1.92 -3.75 -2.01
N GLY A 20 -1.74 -3.80 -0.67
CA GLY A 20 -2.51 -4.62 0.24
C GLY A 20 -3.59 -3.81 0.94
N SER A 21 -4.76 -4.40 1.14
CA SER A 21 -5.85 -3.85 1.93
C SER A 21 -6.78 -4.96 2.38
N SER A 22 -7.60 -4.66 3.36
CA SER A 22 -8.78 -5.50 3.62
C SER A 22 -9.85 -5.33 2.54
N SER A 23 -10.84 -6.22 2.53
CA SER A 23 -12.03 -6.07 1.69
C SER A 23 -12.80 -4.78 2.00
N ALA A 24 -12.81 -4.34 3.26
CA ALA A 24 -13.47 -3.11 3.68
C ALA A 24 -12.83 -1.85 3.07
N ALA A 25 -11.52 -1.86 2.85
CA ALA A 25 -10.75 -0.74 2.27
C ALA A 25 -10.41 -0.94 0.78
N LYS A 26 -10.98 -1.96 0.12
CA LYS A 26 -10.73 -2.25 -1.31
C LYS A 26 -11.07 -1.07 -2.22
N SER A 27 -12.12 -0.32 -1.90
CA SER A 27 -12.52 0.86 -2.67
C SER A 27 -11.48 1.98 -2.62
N GLN A 28 -10.84 2.18 -1.47
CA GLN A 28 -9.75 3.14 -1.28
C GLN A 28 -8.51 2.69 -2.06
N ALA A 29 -8.16 1.40 -1.99
CA ALA A 29 -7.05 0.85 -2.77
C ALA A 29 -7.26 1.03 -4.28
N ARG A 30 -8.47 0.77 -4.78
CA ARG A 30 -8.83 1.02 -6.19
C ARG A 30 -8.74 2.49 -6.58
N ALA A 31 -9.13 3.41 -5.70
CA ALA A 31 -9.00 4.85 -5.95
C ALA A 31 -7.54 5.27 -6.07
N ILE A 32 -6.66 4.75 -5.21
CA ILE A 32 -5.22 4.98 -5.26
C ILE A 32 -4.65 4.50 -6.59
N ILE A 33 -4.94 3.26 -6.99
CA ILE A 33 -4.47 2.67 -8.25
C ILE A 33 -4.90 3.55 -9.43
N ARG A 34 -6.20 3.90 -9.50
CA ARG A 34 -6.75 4.70 -10.59
C ARG A 34 -6.13 6.08 -10.72
N GLN A 35 -5.80 6.72 -9.59
CA GLN A 35 -5.30 8.09 -9.58
C GLN A 35 -3.77 8.20 -9.66
N CYS A 36 -3.05 7.16 -9.24
CA CYS A 36 -1.59 7.21 -9.13
C CYS A 36 -0.87 6.35 -10.16
N SER A 37 -1.56 5.43 -10.85
CA SER A 37 -0.92 4.64 -11.91
C SER A 37 -0.46 5.51 -13.08
N SER A 38 0.71 5.19 -13.61
CA SER A 38 1.30 5.86 -14.76
C SER A 38 2.17 4.87 -15.55
N PRO A 39 2.70 5.23 -16.72
CA PRO A 39 3.67 4.40 -17.43
C PRO A 39 4.92 4.05 -16.62
N ALA A 40 5.27 4.88 -15.62
CA ALA A 40 6.42 4.70 -14.75
C ALA A 40 6.07 4.04 -13.39
N LEU A 41 4.79 3.96 -13.03
CA LEU A 41 4.31 3.41 -11.76
C LEU A 41 3.15 2.45 -11.95
N ARG A 42 3.35 1.21 -11.54
CA ARG A 42 2.32 0.15 -11.57
C ARG A 42 2.00 -0.33 -10.18
N PHE A 43 0.77 -0.78 -9.98
CA PHE A 43 0.34 -1.44 -8.76
C PHE A 43 -0.02 -2.90 -9.05
N LEU A 44 0.42 -3.79 -8.17
CA LEU A 44 -0.02 -5.17 -8.11
C LEU A 44 -0.98 -5.31 -6.91
N PRO A 45 -2.30 -5.29 -7.13
CA PRO A 45 -3.25 -5.37 -6.03
C PRO A 45 -3.40 -6.80 -5.49
N TRP A 46 -3.67 -6.91 -4.18
CA TRP A 46 -3.78 -8.19 -3.49
C TRP A 46 -4.80 -9.14 -4.13
N TRP A 47 -5.91 -8.61 -4.67
CA TRP A 47 -6.96 -9.43 -5.29
C TRP A 47 -6.56 -10.04 -6.65
N ASP A 48 -5.49 -9.57 -7.27
CA ASP A 48 -4.92 -10.14 -8.50
C ASP A 48 -3.62 -10.90 -8.23
N ALA A 49 -3.07 -10.76 -7.02
CA ALA A 49 -1.77 -11.30 -6.65
C ALA A 49 -1.85 -12.64 -5.92
N PHE A 50 -2.93 -12.88 -5.17
CA PHE A 50 -3.11 -14.11 -4.40
C PHE A 50 -3.71 -15.21 -5.26
N THR A 51 -3.14 -16.42 -5.15
CA THR A 51 -3.47 -17.58 -5.99
C THR A 51 -4.15 -18.66 -5.17
N ALA A 52 -5.28 -19.17 -5.65
CA ALA A 52 -5.95 -20.30 -5.02
C ALA A 52 -5.01 -21.53 -4.96
N GLY A 53 -5.01 -22.22 -3.82
CA GLY A 53 -4.19 -23.41 -3.60
C GLY A 53 -2.78 -23.15 -3.05
N ARG A 54 -2.41 -21.90 -2.82
CA ARG A 54 -1.19 -21.51 -2.10
C ARG A 54 -1.50 -21.01 -0.70
N THR A 55 -0.53 -21.12 0.16
CA THR A 55 -0.57 -20.44 1.46
C THR A 55 -0.31 -18.93 1.28
N LEU A 56 -0.78 -18.13 2.24
CA LEU A 56 -0.50 -16.69 2.24
C LEU A 56 1.00 -16.40 2.15
N LEU A 57 1.83 -17.14 2.88
CA LEU A 57 3.28 -16.92 2.87
C LEU A 57 3.92 -17.23 1.52
N GLU A 58 3.50 -18.30 0.85
CA GLU A 58 3.98 -18.61 -0.50
C GLU A 58 3.61 -17.52 -1.50
N ASP A 59 2.40 -16.98 -1.42
CA ASP A 59 1.98 -15.85 -2.26
C ASP A 59 2.76 -14.58 -1.95
N LEU A 60 2.99 -14.25 -0.67
CA LEU A 60 3.78 -13.09 -0.28
C LEU A 60 5.24 -13.21 -0.77
N ASP A 61 5.85 -14.39 -0.73
CA ASP A 61 7.19 -14.63 -1.26
C ASP A 61 7.25 -14.44 -2.79
N HIS A 62 6.22 -14.90 -3.52
CA HIS A 62 6.12 -14.67 -4.95
C HIS A 62 5.92 -13.20 -5.30
N ILE A 63 5.08 -12.49 -4.55
CA ILE A 63 4.84 -11.06 -4.73
C ILE A 63 6.12 -10.28 -4.47
N ARG A 64 6.82 -10.58 -3.38
CA ARG A 64 8.10 -9.94 -3.02
C ARG A 64 9.12 -9.97 -4.15
N ALA A 65 9.18 -11.07 -4.90
CA ALA A 65 10.12 -11.22 -6.02
C ALA A 65 9.75 -10.38 -7.25
N LYS A 66 8.54 -9.83 -7.31
CA LYS A 66 7.99 -9.12 -8.49
C LYS A 66 7.78 -7.63 -8.29
N VAL A 67 7.96 -7.13 -7.07
CA VAL A 67 7.64 -5.74 -6.71
C VAL A 67 8.83 -5.02 -6.10
N ASP A 68 8.89 -3.72 -6.28
CA ASP A 68 9.93 -2.85 -5.76
C ASP A 68 9.65 -2.37 -4.33
N GLY A 69 8.37 -2.37 -3.95
CA GLY A 69 7.92 -1.96 -2.62
C GLY A 69 6.49 -2.39 -2.34
N ALA A 70 6.00 -2.08 -1.14
CA ALA A 70 4.66 -2.42 -0.72
C ALA A 70 3.94 -1.24 -0.06
N LEU A 71 2.70 -1.00 -0.45
CA LEU A 71 1.79 -0.03 0.15
C LEU A 71 0.64 -0.76 0.82
N LEU A 72 0.54 -0.67 2.13
CA LEU A 72 -0.54 -1.31 2.89
C LEU A 72 -1.57 -0.26 3.32
N VAL A 73 -2.82 -0.46 2.91
CA VAL A 73 -3.94 0.45 3.20
C VAL A 73 -4.65 -0.03 4.46
N PHE A 74 -4.57 0.78 5.50
CA PHE A 74 -5.13 0.49 6.81
C PHE A 74 -6.40 1.30 7.07
N SER A 75 -7.36 0.66 7.70
CA SER A 75 -8.63 1.25 8.14
C SER A 75 -9.14 0.59 9.43
N PRO A 76 -9.97 1.29 10.22
CA PRO A 76 -10.59 0.67 11.39
C PRO A 76 -11.62 -0.38 10.95
N GLU A 77 -11.50 -1.62 11.42
CA GLU A 77 -12.38 -2.72 10.99
C GLU A 77 -13.10 -3.45 12.10
N SER A 78 -12.44 -3.58 13.23
CA SER A 78 -13.00 -4.24 14.40
C SER A 78 -12.70 -3.47 15.67
N THR A 79 -13.25 -3.93 16.79
CA THR A 79 -12.96 -3.35 18.08
C THR A 79 -12.40 -4.42 19.00
N THR A 80 -11.45 -4.03 19.82
CA THR A 80 -10.89 -4.91 20.86
C THR A 80 -10.79 -4.17 22.19
N ARG A 81 -10.58 -4.92 23.28
CA ARG A 81 -10.25 -4.36 24.57
C ARG A 81 -8.79 -4.60 24.91
N ILE A 82 -8.07 -3.51 25.20
CA ILE A 82 -6.70 -3.55 25.69
C ILE A 82 -6.68 -2.86 27.05
N ARG A 83 -6.27 -3.58 28.10
CA ARG A 83 -6.26 -3.04 29.47
C ARG A 83 -7.55 -2.33 29.85
N ASN A 84 -8.68 -3.00 29.64
CA ASN A 84 -10.06 -2.52 29.92
C ASN A 84 -10.53 -1.31 29.10
N LYS A 85 -9.76 -0.79 28.15
CA LYS A 85 -10.19 0.25 27.21
C LYS A 85 -10.54 -0.37 25.86
N LYS A 86 -11.61 0.14 25.23
CA LYS A 86 -12.08 -0.27 23.92
C LYS A 86 -11.35 0.55 22.85
N TYR A 87 -10.83 -0.15 21.86
CA TYR A 87 -10.12 0.46 20.72
C TYR A 87 -10.66 -0.09 19.40
N ASN A 88 -10.71 0.75 18.38
CA ASN A 88 -10.75 0.29 17.01
C ASN A 88 -9.38 -0.28 16.64
N VAL A 89 -9.36 -1.33 15.85
CA VAL A 89 -8.14 -1.96 15.35
C VAL A 89 -8.24 -2.21 13.84
N PRO A 90 -7.12 -2.23 13.13
CA PRO A 90 -7.11 -2.55 11.71
C PRO A 90 -7.29 -4.05 11.49
N ASN A 91 -7.42 -4.44 10.22
CA ASN A 91 -7.41 -5.85 9.83
C ASN A 91 -6.06 -6.49 10.18
N LEU A 92 -6.10 -7.62 10.88
CA LEU A 92 -4.89 -8.31 11.34
C LEU A 92 -4.08 -8.92 10.20
N ASN A 93 -4.71 -9.35 9.10
CA ASN A 93 -3.97 -9.87 7.94
C ASN A 93 -3.17 -8.75 7.27
N VAL A 94 -3.75 -7.56 7.12
CA VAL A 94 -3.03 -6.39 6.57
C VAL A 94 -1.86 -5.99 7.48
N LEU A 95 -2.03 -6.09 8.80
CA LEU A 95 -0.94 -5.84 9.75
C LEU A 95 0.17 -6.88 9.62
N PHE A 96 -0.19 -8.15 9.44
CA PHE A 96 0.78 -9.22 9.20
C PHE A 96 1.54 -9.03 7.90
N GLU A 97 0.84 -8.72 6.80
CA GLU A 97 1.45 -8.43 5.48
C GLU A 97 2.41 -7.24 5.57
N PHE A 98 2.02 -6.18 6.30
CA PHE A 98 2.90 -5.05 6.56
C PHE A 98 4.19 -5.49 7.26
N GLY A 99 4.09 -6.26 8.34
CA GLY A 99 5.25 -6.79 9.07
C GLY A 99 6.14 -7.67 8.20
N TYR A 100 5.54 -8.53 7.37
CA TYR A 100 6.26 -9.35 6.41
C TYR A 100 7.08 -8.51 5.43
N PHE A 101 6.43 -7.58 4.70
CA PHE A 101 7.14 -6.74 3.73
C PHE A 101 8.16 -5.81 4.39
N TYR A 102 7.86 -5.29 5.57
CA TYR A 102 8.79 -4.48 6.33
C TYR A 102 10.08 -5.25 6.67
N GLY A 103 9.95 -6.49 7.12
CA GLY A 103 11.09 -7.38 7.39
C GLY A 103 11.90 -7.72 6.14
N GLN A 104 11.24 -7.82 4.97
CA GLN A 104 11.89 -8.19 3.71
C GLN A 104 12.53 -7.00 2.97
N PHE A 105 11.86 -5.86 2.95
CA PHE A 105 12.26 -4.70 2.14
C PHE A 105 12.92 -3.59 2.96
N GLY A 106 12.70 -3.59 4.27
CA GLY A 106 13.10 -2.50 5.14
C GLY A 106 12.19 -1.27 5.02
N ARG A 107 12.45 -0.31 5.90
CA ARG A 107 11.60 0.86 6.15
C ARG A 107 11.31 1.72 4.91
N LYS A 108 12.27 1.88 4.01
CA LYS A 108 12.14 2.81 2.87
C LYS A 108 11.17 2.31 1.81
N ARG A 109 11.07 0.99 1.65
CA ARG A 109 10.33 0.35 0.57
C ARG A 109 8.93 -0.12 0.98
N VAL A 110 8.50 0.15 2.20
CA VAL A 110 7.17 -0.19 2.69
C VAL A 110 6.50 1.05 3.25
N ALA A 111 5.29 1.33 2.81
CA ALA A 111 4.49 2.43 3.31
C ALA A 111 3.17 1.94 3.91
N MET A 112 2.75 2.62 4.98
CA MET A 112 1.45 2.47 5.60
C MET A 112 0.59 3.66 5.20
N LEU A 113 -0.52 3.43 4.51
CA LEU A 113 -1.52 4.48 4.24
C LEU A 113 -2.70 4.30 5.19
N LYS A 114 -2.89 5.26 6.07
CA LYS A 114 -3.83 5.18 7.18
C LYS A 114 -5.10 5.98 6.90
N TYR A 115 -6.25 5.31 6.89
CA TYR A 115 -7.59 5.93 6.89
C TYR A 115 -8.24 5.75 8.26
N GLY A 116 -8.91 6.80 8.74
CA GLY A 116 -9.61 6.78 10.03
C GLY A 116 -8.67 6.68 11.23
N GLU A 117 -9.28 6.47 12.41
CA GLU A 117 -8.57 6.39 13.68
C GLU A 117 -8.68 4.98 14.28
N PHE A 118 -7.53 4.39 14.60
CA PHE A 118 -7.45 3.07 15.21
C PHE A 118 -6.14 2.90 15.97
N TYR A 119 -6.12 1.94 16.87
CA TYR A 119 -4.95 1.58 17.66
C TYR A 119 -3.95 0.79 16.79
N LEU A 120 -2.69 1.17 16.88
CA LEU A 120 -1.55 0.42 16.36
C LEU A 120 -0.66 -0.04 17.51
N PRO A 121 0.08 -1.15 17.36
CA PRO A 121 1.13 -1.51 18.30
C PRO A 121 2.10 -0.35 18.54
N THR A 122 2.53 -0.18 19.80
CA THR A 122 3.41 0.94 20.20
C THR A 122 4.71 0.99 19.41
N ASP A 123 5.24 -0.18 19.04
CA ASP A 123 6.48 -0.30 18.25
C ASP A 123 6.35 0.27 16.82
N LEU A 124 5.12 0.42 16.33
CA LEU A 124 4.83 1.09 15.06
C LEU A 124 4.54 2.60 15.22
N GLY A 125 4.47 3.12 16.46
CA GLY A 125 4.13 4.52 16.74
C GLY A 125 5.13 5.54 16.18
N GLY A 126 6.39 5.15 16.00
CA GLY A 126 7.44 5.97 15.36
C GLY A 126 7.56 5.81 13.84
N TYR A 127 6.72 4.98 13.22
CA TYR A 127 6.75 4.77 11.79
C TYR A 127 6.07 5.90 11.05
N ILE A 128 6.75 6.48 10.06
CA ILE A 128 6.18 7.52 9.21
C ILE A 128 5.16 6.88 8.28
N HIS A 129 3.90 7.30 8.39
CA HIS A 129 2.80 6.81 7.56
C HIS A 129 2.26 7.92 6.65
N ILE A 130 1.69 7.50 5.53
CA ILE A 130 0.95 8.40 4.62
C ILE A 130 -0.45 8.58 5.20
N SER A 131 -0.87 9.84 5.36
CA SER A 131 -2.17 10.15 5.94
C SER A 131 -3.26 10.13 4.88
N GLY A 132 -4.21 9.22 5.02
CA GLY A 132 -5.48 9.22 4.31
C GLY A 132 -6.51 10.15 4.97
N SER A 133 -7.78 10.02 4.60
CA SER A 133 -8.88 10.74 5.26
C SER A 133 -9.05 10.28 6.71
N ARG A 134 -9.34 11.21 7.62
CA ARG A 134 -9.72 10.90 9.01
C ARG A 134 -11.05 10.15 9.10
N SER A 135 -11.95 10.39 8.15
CA SER A 135 -13.19 9.63 8.03
C SER A 135 -12.99 8.42 7.14
N PHE A 136 -13.41 7.26 7.61
CA PHE A 136 -13.43 6.02 6.84
C PHE A 136 -14.86 5.53 6.74
N ARG A 137 -15.30 5.23 5.51
CA ARG A 137 -16.58 4.54 5.25
C ARG A 137 -16.28 3.26 4.48
N ARG A 138 -16.72 2.15 5.03
CA ARG A 138 -16.61 0.83 4.39
C ARG A 138 -17.28 0.85 3.02
N GLY A 139 -16.54 0.41 2.00
CA GLY A 139 -17.06 0.29 0.64
C GLY A 139 -17.29 1.61 -0.11
N ALA A 140 -17.06 2.76 0.52
CA ALA A 140 -17.21 4.05 -0.15
C ALA A 140 -15.90 4.44 -0.87
N ALA A 141 -15.98 4.70 -2.16
CA ALA A 141 -14.88 5.30 -2.91
C ALA A 141 -14.75 6.78 -2.53
N VAL A 142 -13.76 7.12 -1.74
CA VAL A 142 -13.40 8.51 -1.46
C VAL A 142 -12.24 8.89 -2.39
N PRO A 143 -12.32 10.00 -3.14
CA PRO A 143 -11.21 10.48 -3.94
C PRO A 143 -9.97 10.67 -3.06
N LEU A 144 -8.79 10.33 -3.60
CA LEU A 144 -7.54 10.53 -2.92
C LEU A 144 -7.30 12.02 -2.71
N GLY A 145 -7.12 12.44 -1.46
CA GLY A 145 -6.85 13.84 -1.14
C GLY A 145 -5.51 14.31 -1.73
N LYS A 146 -5.41 15.58 -2.12
CA LYS A 146 -4.19 16.17 -2.69
C LYS A 146 -2.95 15.99 -1.80
N ARG A 147 -3.12 16.06 -0.47
CA ARG A 147 -2.03 15.82 0.48
C ARG A 147 -1.56 14.37 0.43
N THR A 148 -2.49 13.43 0.49
CA THR A 148 -2.20 11.99 0.44
C THR A 148 -1.50 11.61 -0.88
N ALA A 149 -1.96 12.15 -2.01
CA ALA A 149 -1.35 11.94 -3.32
C ALA A 149 0.11 12.42 -3.33
N ARG A 150 0.38 13.64 -2.83
CA ARG A 150 1.75 14.18 -2.76
C ARG A 150 2.67 13.39 -1.82
N GLU A 151 2.17 12.93 -0.68
CA GLU A 151 2.93 12.10 0.25
C GLU A 151 3.29 10.75 -0.40
N LEU A 152 2.34 10.15 -1.15
CA LEU A 152 2.55 8.92 -1.89
C LEU A 152 3.58 9.10 -3.02
N GLU A 153 3.46 10.13 -3.84
CA GLU A 153 4.42 10.46 -4.90
C GLU A 153 5.83 10.65 -4.35
N ARG A 154 5.96 11.39 -3.24
CA ARG A 154 7.24 11.58 -2.56
C ARG A 154 7.85 10.26 -2.09
N TRP A 155 7.05 9.37 -1.53
CA TRP A 155 7.53 8.06 -1.12
C TRP A 155 7.98 7.23 -2.32
N VAL A 156 7.17 7.15 -3.38
CA VAL A 156 7.49 6.41 -4.62
C VAL A 156 8.77 6.91 -5.27
N SER A 157 9.02 8.23 -5.24
CA SER A 157 10.24 8.81 -5.82
C SER A 157 11.54 8.42 -5.09
N GLN A 158 11.44 7.74 -3.94
CA GLN A 158 12.59 7.28 -3.15
C GLN A 158 12.89 5.78 -3.35
N LEU A 159 12.04 5.07 -4.13
CA LEU A 159 12.22 3.67 -4.44
C LEU A 159 13.19 3.47 -5.61
#